data_01dd9eb75eceb19607e977fb9387069b
#
_entry.id   01dd9eb75eceb19607e977fb9387069b
#
_cell.length_a   1.000
_cell.length_b   1.000
_cell.length_c   1.000
_cell.angle_alpha   90.00
_cell.angle_beta   90.00
_cell.angle_gamma   90.00
#
_symmetry.space_group_name_H-M   'P 1'
#
loop_
_entity.id
_entity.type
_entity.pdbx_description
1 polymer ?
#
loop_
_entity_poly.entity_id
_entity_poly.type
_entity_poly.pdbx_seq_one_letter_code
_entity_poly.pdbx_strand_id
1 'polypeptide(L)'
;MNPMGLNRSPLSIVPFRQFVLKVASRCDLACDHCYVYEHADTSWRGRPMVMSDGTAVRVADRIAEHAAEHRIQTTHVVFHGGEPLLAGIERLRRFSRTLRRAVEGVCDLDLRIHTPSSMRCSICSTSPAAT
;
A
#
# COMPACT_ATOMS: atom_id res chain seq x y z
N MET A 1 -32.96 -21.58 37.84
CA MET A 1 -31.60 -21.14 37.55
C MET A 1 -31.50 -20.85 36.06
N ASN A 2 -31.45 -19.59 35.68
CA ASN A 2 -31.36 -19.17 34.30
C ASN A 2 -29.89 -19.16 33.88
N PRO A 3 -29.44 -19.92 32.86
CA PRO A 3 -28.11 -19.76 32.35
C PRO A 3 -28.09 -18.42 31.61
N MET A 4 -27.16 -17.56 31.96
CA MET A 4 -26.91 -16.29 31.31
C MET A 4 -26.80 -16.49 29.80
N GLY A 5 -27.82 -16.09 29.08
CA GLY A 5 -27.79 -15.97 27.63
C GLY A 5 -26.78 -14.88 27.26
N LEU A 6 -25.59 -15.30 26.92
CA LEU A 6 -24.63 -14.44 26.24
C LEU A 6 -25.28 -14.08 24.89
N ASN A 7 -25.94 -12.93 24.85
CA ASN A 7 -26.41 -12.33 23.62
C ASN A 7 -25.16 -11.96 22.79
N ARG A 8 -24.66 -12.93 22.02
CA ARG A 8 -23.65 -12.67 20.99
C ARG A 8 -24.33 -11.86 19.90
N SER A 9 -24.28 -10.55 20.02
CA SER A 9 -24.55 -9.68 18.89
C SER A 9 -23.70 -10.19 17.71
N PRO A 10 -24.28 -10.39 16.53
CA PRO A 10 -23.51 -10.81 15.37
C PRO A 10 -22.35 -9.83 15.19
N LEU A 11 -21.12 -10.34 15.15
CA LEU A 11 -19.93 -9.52 14.92
C LEU A 11 -20.17 -8.77 13.61
N SER A 12 -20.38 -7.47 13.71
CA SER A 12 -20.48 -6.63 12.52
C SER A 12 -19.13 -6.58 11.84
N ILE A 13 -19.02 -7.24 10.69
CA ILE A 13 -17.80 -7.21 9.88
C ILE A 13 -17.70 -5.81 9.26
N VAL A 14 -16.67 -5.07 9.65
CA VAL A 14 -16.36 -3.79 9.04
C VAL A 14 -15.41 -4.05 7.87
N PRO A 15 -15.80 -3.79 6.62
CA PRO A 15 -14.97 -4.04 5.47
C PRO A 15 -13.79 -3.04 5.41
N PHE A 16 -12.67 -3.50 4.90
CA PHE A 16 -11.52 -2.64 4.63
C PHE A 16 -11.87 -1.58 3.58
N ARG A 17 -11.40 -0.36 3.80
CA ARG A 17 -11.56 0.76 2.85
C ARG A 17 -10.24 1.30 2.36
N GLN A 18 -9.15 0.93 3.00
CA GLN A 18 -7.81 1.38 2.65
C GLN A 18 -6.92 0.20 2.26
N PHE A 19 -6.22 0.37 1.15
CA PHE A 19 -5.29 -0.60 0.59
C PHE A 19 -3.92 0.04 0.42
N VAL A 20 -2.91 -0.57 0.99
CA VAL A 20 -1.52 -0.12 0.84
C VAL A 20 -0.81 -1.04 -0.14
N LEU A 21 -0.41 -0.50 -1.27
CA LEU A 21 0.24 -1.25 -2.35
C LEU A 21 1.73 -0.98 -2.37
N LYS A 22 2.51 -2.00 -2.07
CA LYS A 22 3.97 -1.93 -2.16
C LYS A 22 4.40 -2.02 -3.63
N VAL A 23 4.49 -0.88 -4.30
CA VAL A 23 4.80 -0.79 -5.73
C VAL A 23 6.29 -0.89 -6.03
N ALA A 24 7.14 -0.57 -5.05
CA ALA A 24 8.59 -0.73 -5.14
C ALA A 24 9.14 -1.44 -3.90
N SER A 25 10.10 -2.34 -4.08
CA SER A 25 10.75 -3.12 -3.02
C SER A 25 12.19 -2.69 -2.82
N ARG A 26 12.50 -1.44 -3.09
CA ARG A 26 13.82 -0.82 -2.85
C ARG A 26 13.62 0.57 -2.28
N CYS A 27 14.66 1.06 -1.63
CA CYS A 27 14.75 2.41 -1.12
C CYS A 27 16.14 2.95 -1.41
N ASP A 28 16.23 4.23 -1.71
CA ASP A 28 17.48 4.98 -1.90
C ASP A 28 17.88 5.77 -0.64
N LEU A 29 17.10 5.61 0.43
CA LEU A 29 17.36 6.22 1.74
C LEU A 29 17.82 5.16 2.73
N ALA A 30 18.84 5.47 3.50
CA ALA A 30 19.28 4.70 4.67
C ALA A 30 18.80 5.39 5.93
N CYS A 31 17.61 5.03 6.40
CA CYS A 31 17.05 5.60 7.61
C CYS A 31 17.45 4.75 8.82
N ASP A 32 17.93 5.37 9.88
CA ASP A 32 18.39 4.70 11.12
C ASP A 32 17.30 3.81 11.77
N HIS A 33 16.03 4.11 11.50
CA HIS A 33 14.89 3.37 12.03
C HIS A 33 14.14 2.55 10.97
N CYS A 34 14.79 2.25 9.83
CA CYS A 34 14.16 1.46 8.77
C CYS A 34 14.10 -0.02 9.15
N TYR A 35 12.93 -0.48 9.59
CA TYR A 35 12.72 -1.89 9.95
C TYR A 35 12.59 -2.84 8.74
N VAL A 36 12.58 -2.32 7.52
CA VAL A 36 12.41 -3.12 6.29
C VAL A 36 13.75 -3.41 5.60
N TYR A 37 14.61 -2.40 5.42
CA TYR A 37 15.81 -2.49 4.58
C TYR A 37 17.12 -2.45 5.36
N GLU A 38 17.10 -1.91 6.57
CA GLU A 38 18.27 -1.77 7.44
C GLU A 38 18.27 -2.77 8.61
N HIS A 39 17.56 -3.90 8.44
CA HIS A 39 17.45 -4.96 9.42
C HIS A 39 18.17 -6.25 8.98
N ALA A 40 18.27 -7.21 9.90
CA ALA A 40 18.89 -8.52 9.64
C ALA A 40 18.15 -9.32 8.55
N ASP A 41 16.85 -9.10 8.34
CA ASP A 41 16.11 -9.72 7.24
C ASP A 41 16.43 -9.04 5.91
N THR A 42 17.20 -9.74 5.09
CA THR A 42 17.57 -9.30 3.73
C THR A 42 16.79 -10.02 2.63
N SER A 43 15.71 -10.73 2.96
CA SER A 43 14.90 -11.52 2.00
C SER A 43 14.31 -10.67 0.87
N TRP A 44 14.14 -9.38 1.08
CA TRP A 44 13.68 -8.43 0.07
C TRP A 44 14.62 -8.32 -1.14
N ARG A 45 15.93 -8.64 -0.98
CA ARG A 45 16.91 -8.57 -2.06
C ARG A 45 16.64 -9.56 -3.18
N GLY A 46 16.07 -10.71 -2.86
CA GLY A 46 15.65 -11.75 -3.81
C GLY A 46 14.29 -11.48 -4.48
N ARG A 47 13.58 -10.45 -4.09
CA ARG A 47 12.27 -10.11 -4.65
C ARG A 47 12.38 -9.13 -5.82
N PRO A 48 11.41 -9.13 -6.75
CA PRO A 48 11.34 -8.14 -7.81
C PRO A 48 11.39 -6.71 -7.25
N MET A 49 12.14 -5.84 -7.91
CA MET A 49 12.29 -4.44 -7.47
C MET A 49 11.00 -3.65 -7.53
N VAL A 50 10.13 -3.99 -8.48
CA VAL A 50 8.90 -3.27 -8.77
C VAL A 50 7.77 -4.26 -8.99
N MET A 51 6.56 -3.88 -8.58
CA MET A 51 5.35 -4.66 -8.84
C MET A 51 5.15 -4.83 -10.35
N SER A 52 4.80 -6.05 -10.78
CA SER A 52 4.51 -6.31 -12.20
C SER A 52 3.15 -5.75 -12.59
N ASP A 53 2.98 -5.43 -13.88
CA ASP A 53 1.70 -4.98 -14.42
C ASP A 53 0.60 -6.03 -14.21
N GLY A 54 0.92 -7.32 -14.36
CA GLY A 54 -0.03 -8.41 -14.08
C GLY A 54 -0.46 -8.49 -12.62
N THR A 55 0.43 -8.19 -11.67
CA THR A 55 0.06 -8.10 -10.26
C THR A 55 -0.82 -6.88 -10.01
N ALA A 56 -0.51 -5.74 -10.63
CA ALA A 56 -1.33 -4.53 -10.51
C ALA A 56 -2.76 -4.75 -11.01
N VAL A 57 -2.95 -5.45 -12.13
CA VAL A 57 -4.28 -5.82 -12.63
C VAL A 57 -5.03 -6.68 -11.62
N ARG A 58 -4.43 -7.77 -11.17
CA ARG A 58 -5.08 -8.66 -10.18
C ARG A 58 -5.47 -7.95 -8.89
N VAL A 59 -4.60 -7.06 -8.41
CA VAL A 59 -4.90 -6.26 -7.21
C VAL A 59 -6.06 -5.30 -7.46
N ALA A 60 -6.07 -4.63 -8.60
CA ALA A 60 -7.14 -3.71 -8.97
C ALA A 60 -8.50 -4.43 -9.06
N ASP A 61 -8.54 -5.60 -9.69
CA ASP A 61 -9.74 -6.42 -9.78
C ASP A 61 -10.24 -6.84 -8.40
N ARG A 62 -9.35 -7.27 -7.51
CA ARG A 62 -9.72 -7.64 -6.12
C ARG A 62 -10.23 -6.47 -5.30
N ILE A 63 -9.70 -5.28 -5.50
CA ILE A 63 -10.23 -4.07 -4.85
C ILE A 63 -11.63 -3.76 -5.36
N ALA A 64 -11.86 -3.86 -6.66
CA ALA A 64 -13.17 -3.64 -7.26
C ALA A 64 -14.21 -4.66 -6.79
N GLU A 65 -13.88 -5.95 -6.78
CA GLU A 65 -14.72 -7.03 -6.25
C GLU A 65 -15.11 -6.76 -4.80
N HIS A 66 -14.13 -6.44 -3.95
CA HIS A 66 -14.35 -6.16 -2.54
C HIS A 66 -15.25 -4.92 -2.34
N ALA A 67 -15.01 -3.86 -3.12
CA ALA A 67 -15.82 -2.66 -3.06
C ALA A 67 -17.28 -2.92 -3.47
N ALA A 68 -17.49 -3.72 -4.51
CA ALA A 68 -18.83 -4.10 -4.97
C ALA A 68 -19.54 -4.97 -3.93
N GLU A 69 -18.88 -6.00 -3.41
CA GLU A 69 -19.44 -6.94 -2.43
C GLU A 69 -19.91 -6.22 -1.16
N HIS A 70 -19.08 -5.28 -0.68
CA HIS A 70 -19.33 -4.57 0.57
C HIS A 70 -19.99 -3.19 0.37
N ARG A 71 -20.39 -2.84 -0.85
CA ARG A 71 -21.02 -1.54 -1.18
C ARG A 71 -20.23 -0.34 -0.68
N ILE A 72 -18.92 -0.40 -0.84
CA ILE A 72 -18.00 0.67 -0.43
C ILE A 72 -18.16 1.83 -1.41
N GLN A 73 -18.43 3.02 -0.90
CA GLN A 73 -18.59 4.21 -1.74
C GLN A 73 -17.24 4.80 -2.18
N THR A 74 -16.24 4.76 -1.30
CA THR A 74 -14.90 5.28 -1.59
C THR A 74 -13.84 4.31 -1.09
N THR A 75 -12.92 3.92 -1.97
CA THR A 75 -11.71 3.17 -1.61
C THR A 75 -10.51 4.09 -1.58
N HIS A 76 -9.66 3.92 -0.57
CA HIS A 76 -8.41 4.64 -0.41
C HIS A 76 -7.26 3.72 -0.79
N VAL A 77 -6.49 4.08 -1.81
CA VAL A 77 -5.31 3.31 -2.23
C VAL A 77 -4.07 4.15 -2.05
N VAL A 78 -3.07 3.60 -1.38
CA VAL A 78 -1.80 4.26 -1.13
C VAL A 78 -0.68 3.50 -1.82
N PHE A 79 -0.01 4.13 -2.76
CA PHE A 79 1.25 3.61 -3.28
C PHE A 79 2.34 3.81 -2.24
N HIS A 80 2.92 2.71 -1.85
CA HIS A 80 3.94 2.62 -0.81
C HIS A 80 5.11 1.74 -1.31
N GLY A 81 6.11 1.58 -0.50
CA GLY A 81 7.26 0.73 -0.78
C GLY A 81 8.39 1.09 0.16
N GLY A 82 9.63 0.93 -0.23
CA GLY A 82 10.73 1.70 0.34
C GLY A 82 10.56 3.15 -0.13
N GLU A 83 10.92 3.38 -1.39
CA GLU A 83 10.61 4.64 -2.09
C GLU A 83 9.78 4.31 -3.34
N PRO A 84 8.47 4.60 -3.35
CA PRO A 84 7.59 4.23 -4.46
C PRO A 84 7.96 4.95 -5.77
N LEU A 85 8.59 6.12 -5.73
CA LEU A 85 9.04 6.84 -6.92
C LEU A 85 10.10 6.08 -7.71
N LEU A 86 10.83 5.14 -7.08
CA LEU A 86 11.76 4.24 -7.77
C LEU A 86 11.07 3.30 -8.76
N ALA A 87 9.74 3.13 -8.67
CA ALA A 87 8.97 2.40 -9.68
C ALA A 87 8.95 3.13 -11.03
N GLY A 88 9.23 4.43 -11.06
CA GLY A 88 9.19 5.29 -12.23
C GLY A 88 7.79 5.83 -12.53
N ILE A 89 7.74 7.08 -12.99
CA ILE A 89 6.49 7.82 -13.19
C ILE A 89 5.55 7.13 -14.19
N GLU A 90 6.07 6.58 -15.28
CA GLU A 90 5.25 5.93 -16.28
C GLU A 90 4.57 4.66 -15.76
N ARG A 91 5.25 3.92 -14.91
CA ARG A 91 4.67 2.73 -14.26
C ARG A 91 3.61 3.10 -13.24
N LEU A 92 3.87 4.11 -12.42
CA LEU A 92 2.88 4.64 -11.48
C LEU A 92 1.63 5.16 -12.19
N ARG A 93 1.80 5.83 -13.33
CA ARG A 93 0.68 6.25 -14.19
C ARG A 93 -0.11 5.07 -14.74
N ARG A 94 0.55 4.00 -15.18
CA ARG A 94 -0.15 2.78 -15.64
C ARG A 94 -0.93 2.15 -14.50
N PHE A 95 -0.33 1.99 -13.33
CA PHE A 95 -1.01 1.44 -12.16
C PHE A 95 -2.21 2.28 -11.75
N SER A 96 -2.09 3.60 -11.76
CA SER A 96 -3.20 4.52 -11.48
C SER A 96 -4.34 4.33 -12.47
N ARG A 97 -4.05 4.21 -13.77
CA ARG A 97 -5.06 3.96 -14.81
C ARG A 97 -5.73 2.61 -14.64
N THR A 98 -4.97 1.57 -14.33
CA THR A 98 -5.48 0.22 -14.06
C THR A 98 -6.46 0.23 -12.90
N LEU A 99 -6.11 0.86 -11.78
CA LEU A 99 -6.99 0.99 -10.63
C LEU A 99 -8.26 1.77 -10.96
N ARG A 100 -8.13 2.93 -11.61
CA ARG A 100 -9.29 3.76 -11.98
C ARG A 100 -10.28 3.01 -12.86
N ARG A 101 -9.78 2.28 -13.86
CA ARG A 101 -10.63 1.46 -14.75
C ARG A 101 -11.33 0.34 -14.01
N ALA A 102 -10.64 -0.35 -13.10
CA ALA A 102 -11.20 -1.47 -12.36
C ALA A 102 -12.35 -1.05 -11.44
N VAL A 103 -12.26 0.13 -10.82
CA VAL A 103 -13.28 0.62 -9.88
C VAL A 103 -14.33 1.52 -10.54
N GLU A 104 -14.19 1.80 -11.85
CA GLU A 104 -15.13 2.63 -12.59
C GLU A 104 -16.55 2.05 -12.53
N GLY A 105 -17.49 2.87 -12.11
CA GLY A 105 -18.88 2.44 -11.91
C GLY A 105 -19.14 1.60 -10.66
N VAL A 106 -18.10 1.32 -9.86
CA VAL A 106 -18.19 0.55 -8.62
C VAL A 106 -18.10 1.46 -7.39
N CYS A 107 -17.04 2.26 -7.33
CA CYS A 107 -16.78 3.17 -6.21
C CYS A 107 -15.86 4.32 -6.63
N ASP A 108 -15.80 5.36 -5.80
CA ASP A 108 -14.81 6.42 -5.93
C ASP A 108 -13.42 5.92 -5.49
N LEU A 109 -12.38 6.45 -6.14
CA LEU A 109 -10.99 6.14 -5.83
C LEU A 109 -10.24 7.36 -5.30
N ASP A 110 -9.84 7.32 -4.04
CA ASP A 110 -8.85 8.23 -3.45
C ASP A 110 -7.47 7.58 -3.53
N LEU A 111 -6.68 7.99 -4.51
CA LEU A 111 -5.35 7.45 -4.78
C LEU A 111 -4.27 8.40 -4.27
N ARG A 112 -3.42 7.89 -3.41
CA ARG A 112 -2.32 8.63 -2.79
C ARG A 112 -0.98 7.92 -3.01
N ILE A 113 0.10 8.68 -2.86
CA ILE A 113 1.46 8.16 -2.82
C ILE A 113 2.08 8.56 -1.48
N HIS A 114 2.68 7.60 -0.81
CA HIS A 114 3.46 7.85 0.41
C HIS A 114 4.94 7.74 0.06
N THR A 115 5.59 8.89 -0.06
CA THR A 115 7.02 8.99 -0.38
C THR A 115 7.75 9.77 0.70
N PRO A 116 8.87 9.26 1.23
CA PRO A 116 9.74 9.98 2.15
C PRO A 116 10.29 11.29 1.55
N SER A 117 10.43 11.36 0.23
CA SER A 117 10.91 12.55 -0.48
C SER A 117 9.98 13.76 -0.32
N SER A 118 8.70 13.55 -0.02
CA SER A 118 7.74 14.63 0.23
C SER A 118 7.70 15.07 1.68
N MET A 119 8.17 14.24 2.58
CA MET A 119 8.41 14.58 3.98
C MET A 119 9.90 14.91 4.12
N ARG A 120 10.23 16.15 4.43
CA ARG A 120 11.52 16.42 5.07
C ARG A 120 11.54 15.63 6.36
N CYS A 121 12.10 14.43 6.29
CA CYS A 121 12.31 13.60 7.46
C CYS A 121 13.34 14.34 8.31
N SER A 122 12.86 15.00 9.35
CA SER A 122 13.71 15.67 10.35
C SER A 122 14.63 14.66 11.08
N ILE A 123 14.50 13.39 10.77
CA ILE A 123 15.20 12.25 11.39
C ILE A 123 16.26 11.66 10.44
N CYS A 124 16.18 11.92 9.12
CA CYS A 124 17.26 11.60 8.20
C CYS A 124 18.35 12.67 8.30
N SER A 125 19.08 12.68 9.38
CA SER A 125 20.34 13.43 9.44
C SER A 125 21.31 12.77 8.48
N THR A 126 21.69 13.49 7.44
CA THR A 126 22.87 13.19 6.63
C THR A 126 24.06 13.00 7.56
N SER A 127 24.48 11.76 7.75
CA SER A 127 25.77 11.48 8.36
C SER A 127 26.83 12.06 7.41
N PRO A 128 27.70 12.98 7.85
CA PRO A 128 28.76 13.48 6.99
C PRO A 128 29.68 12.31 6.66
N ALA A 129 29.99 12.16 5.37
CA ALA A 129 31.00 11.24 4.91
C ALA A 129 32.27 11.42 5.74
N ALA A 130 32.68 10.34 6.41
CA ALA A 130 33.98 10.29 7.03
C ALA A 130 35.05 10.33 5.94
N THR A 131 35.90 11.33 6.00
CA THR A 131 37.13 11.50 5.24
C THR A 131 38.10 10.42 5.59
#